data_40e4e35a5a6a8d838790d675dab05460
#
_entry.id   40e4e35a5a6a8d838790d675dab05460
#
_cell.length_a   1.000
_cell.length_b   1.000
_cell.length_c   1.000
_cell.angle_alpha   90.00
_cell.angle_beta   90.00
_cell.angle_gamma   90.00
#
_symmetry.space_group_name_H-M   'P 1'
#
loop_
_entity.id
_entity.type
_entity.pdbx_description
1 polymer ?
#
loop_
_entity_poly.entity_id
_entity_poly.type
_entity_poly.pdbx_seq_one_letter_code
_entity_poly.pdbx_strand_id
1 'polypeptide(L)'
;MGEVTLTGRLVPVQIKKSNINLERYEIRNITRIATDEDKQRAAEAHAKEQETMIKSRQLAKSLGLEMKIGDVEYQGDGTKAIFYYIAEGRVDFRQLIKVYAETFRIRIEMKQIGARQEAGRIGGTGPCGRELCCSTWMTQFTSVGTNAARIQNLSLNPQKLAGQCAKLKCCLNYETPIYEEAVKKMPSRNIHLETKDATWYLFSTDPLKGEATYSTDAHHPANLETIPAARAKEIIDMNRRGEKPLTLGGKQGAMPVVEVDYQNVVGQDDLTRFDRKKNKNSQSNRPGRGHDRKHHHNKGNEKKYSDTNS
;
A
#
# COMPACT_ATOMS: atom_id res chain seq x y z
N MET A 1 -9.28 -0.04 -28.42
CA MET A 1 -8.98 1.35 -27.97
C MET A 1 -8.37 1.25 -26.57
N GLY A 2 -7.46 2.14 -26.19
CA GLY A 2 -6.83 2.15 -24.87
C GLY A 2 -6.55 3.58 -24.43
N GLU A 3 -6.38 3.79 -23.14
CA GLU A 3 -6.03 5.08 -22.56
C GLU A 3 -4.55 5.10 -22.18
N VAL A 4 -3.85 6.20 -22.48
CA VAL A 4 -2.46 6.38 -22.10
C VAL A 4 -2.42 6.90 -20.68
N THR A 5 -2.03 6.05 -19.74
CA THR A 5 -2.00 6.36 -18.30
C THR A 5 -0.69 7.01 -17.85
N LEU A 6 0.41 6.78 -18.56
CA LEU A 6 1.73 7.28 -18.16
C LEU A 6 2.62 7.52 -19.39
N THR A 7 3.36 8.63 -19.38
CA THR A 7 4.34 8.97 -20.42
C THR A 7 5.64 9.52 -19.81
N GLY A 8 6.71 9.57 -20.63
CA GLY A 8 7.96 10.24 -20.30
C GLY A 8 8.82 9.53 -19.26
N ARG A 9 9.50 10.29 -18.41
CA ARG A 9 10.57 9.82 -17.51
C ARG A 9 10.11 8.82 -16.41
N LEU A 10 8.83 8.77 -16.12
CA LEU A 10 8.29 7.86 -15.11
C LEU A 10 8.05 6.44 -15.64
N VAL A 11 8.01 6.25 -16.97
CA VAL A 11 7.76 4.94 -17.59
C VAL A 11 8.80 3.89 -17.16
N PRO A 12 10.12 4.14 -17.23
CA PRO A 12 11.13 3.17 -16.78
C PRO A 12 11.02 2.83 -15.30
N VAL A 13 10.64 3.80 -14.46
CA VAL A 13 10.42 3.59 -13.02
C VAL A 13 9.22 2.67 -12.79
N GLN A 14 8.13 2.89 -13.52
CA GLN A 14 6.94 2.06 -13.44
C GLN A 14 7.18 0.63 -13.95
N ILE A 15 7.94 0.46 -15.03
CA ILE A 15 8.34 -0.85 -15.56
C ILE A 15 9.12 -1.64 -14.50
N LYS A 16 10.11 -1.02 -13.85
CA LYS A 16 10.85 -1.63 -12.74
C LYS A 16 9.95 -1.99 -11.57
N LYS A 17 9.07 -1.07 -11.15
CA LYS A 17 8.12 -1.28 -10.05
C LYS A 17 7.15 -2.43 -10.34
N SER A 18 6.70 -2.55 -11.58
CA SER A 18 5.79 -3.61 -12.03
C SER A 18 6.51 -4.93 -12.35
N ASN A 19 7.84 -4.98 -12.24
CA ASN A 19 8.67 -6.14 -12.51
C ASN A 19 8.42 -6.75 -13.91
N ILE A 20 8.19 -5.87 -14.90
CA ILE A 20 7.92 -6.28 -16.29
C ILE A 20 9.24 -6.60 -16.97
N ASN A 21 9.39 -7.84 -17.43
CA ASN A 21 10.52 -8.23 -18.27
C ASN A 21 10.26 -7.81 -19.72
N LEU A 22 10.93 -6.78 -20.17
CA LEU A 22 10.78 -6.22 -21.52
C LEU A 22 11.18 -7.20 -22.64
N GLU A 23 12.06 -8.16 -22.37
CA GLU A 23 12.46 -9.18 -23.35
C GLU A 23 11.34 -10.18 -23.66
N ARG A 24 10.45 -10.40 -22.70
CA ARG A 24 9.29 -11.32 -22.81
C ARG A 24 7.98 -10.60 -23.10
N TYR A 25 8.00 -9.27 -23.04
CA TYR A 25 6.79 -8.46 -23.22
C TYR A 25 6.73 -7.93 -24.65
N GLU A 26 5.69 -8.31 -25.39
CA GLU A 26 5.44 -7.78 -26.72
C GLU A 26 5.00 -6.31 -26.62
N ILE A 27 5.90 -5.39 -26.99
CA ILE A 27 5.61 -3.97 -27.04
C ILE A 27 4.81 -3.69 -28.31
N ARG A 28 3.57 -3.25 -28.15
CA ARG A 28 2.70 -2.87 -29.27
C ARG A 28 2.76 -1.36 -29.52
N ASN A 29 2.89 -0.99 -30.77
CA ASN A 29 2.89 0.41 -31.16
C ASN A 29 1.49 1.00 -31.15
N ILE A 30 1.37 2.26 -30.75
CA ILE A 30 0.15 3.03 -30.89
C ILE A 30 0.03 3.40 -32.39
N THR A 31 -1.04 2.93 -33.03
CA THR A 31 -1.28 3.14 -34.46
C THR A 31 -1.67 4.58 -34.78
N ARG A 32 -2.59 5.15 -33.99
CA ARG A 32 -3.06 6.53 -34.14
C ARG A 32 -3.78 7.01 -32.88
N ILE A 33 -4.02 8.30 -32.81
CA ILE A 33 -4.90 8.88 -31.80
C ILE A 33 -6.37 8.55 -32.16
N ALA A 34 -7.19 8.24 -31.16
CA ALA A 34 -8.61 7.93 -31.35
C ALA A 34 -9.37 9.16 -31.84
N THR A 35 -10.17 8.97 -32.90
CA THR A 35 -11.11 9.99 -33.40
C THR A 35 -12.35 10.04 -32.52
N ASP A 36 -13.20 11.06 -32.70
CA ASP A 36 -14.44 11.18 -31.94
C ASP A 36 -15.42 10.05 -32.29
N GLU A 37 -15.43 9.57 -33.55
CA GLU A 37 -16.16 8.37 -33.93
C GLU A 37 -15.70 7.11 -33.18
N ASP A 38 -14.39 6.93 -32.97
CA ASP A 38 -13.87 5.80 -32.20
C ASP A 38 -14.32 5.88 -30.73
N LYS A 39 -14.32 7.08 -30.17
CA LYS A 39 -14.78 7.31 -28.79
C LYS A 39 -16.28 7.02 -28.66
N GLN A 40 -17.09 7.45 -29.64
CA GLN A 40 -18.51 7.19 -29.65
C GLN A 40 -18.82 5.69 -29.76
N ARG A 41 -18.17 4.97 -30.68
CA ARG A 41 -18.32 3.50 -30.80
C ARG A 41 -17.93 2.79 -29.52
N ALA A 42 -16.84 3.23 -28.86
CA ALA A 42 -16.42 2.66 -27.59
C ALA A 42 -17.42 2.94 -26.46
N ALA A 43 -18.01 4.13 -26.42
CA ALA A 43 -19.06 4.47 -25.46
C ALA A 43 -20.33 3.62 -25.67
N GLU A 44 -20.73 3.40 -26.93
CA GLU A 44 -21.86 2.53 -27.28
C GLU A 44 -21.61 1.06 -26.93
N ALA A 45 -20.36 0.58 -27.13
CA ALA A 45 -19.95 -0.75 -26.74
C ALA A 45 -19.99 -0.90 -25.20
N HIS A 46 -19.47 0.08 -24.48
CA HIS A 46 -19.45 0.09 -23.01
C HIS A 46 -20.87 0.14 -22.41
N ALA A 47 -21.78 0.89 -23.04
CA ALA A 47 -23.19 0.97 -22.60
C ALA A 47 -23.89 -0.40 -22.63
N LYS A 48 -23.45 -1.34 -23.48
CA LYS A 48 -24.04 -2.69 -23.61
C LYS A 48 -23.50 -3.67 -22.54
N GLU A 49 -22.41 -3.37 -21.87
CA GLU A 49 -21.71 -4.30 -20.96
C GLU A 49 -22.61 -4.77 -19.83
N GLN A 50 -23.33 -3.86 -19.19
CA GLN A 50 -24.17 -4.18 -18.04
C GLN A 50 -25.34 -5.10 -18.44
N GLU A 51 -26.02 -4.82 -19.55
CA GLU A 51 -27.13 -5.64 -20.03
C GLU A 51 -26.61 -7.04 -20.43
N THR A 52 -25.49 -7.08 -21.16
CA THR A 52 -24.83 -8.32 -21.55
C THR A 52 -24.41 -9.14 -20.34
N MET A 53 -23.88 -8.50 -19.29
CA MET A 53 -23.51 -9.16 -18.06
C MET A 53 -24.71 -9.82 -17.37
N ILE A 54 -25.84 -9.12 -17.27
CA ILE A 54 -27.08 -9.65 -16.68
C ILE A 54 -27.58 -10.86 -17.46
N LYS A 55 -27.68 -10.74 -18.78
CA LYS A 55 -28.10 -11.83 -19.67
C LYS A 55 -27.15 -13.02 -19.60
N SER A 56 -25.85 -12.78 -19.58
CA SER A 56 -24.85 -13.84 -19.50
C SER A 56 -24.92 -14.65 -18.19
N ARG A 57 -25.21 -13.98 -17.07
CA ARG A 57 -25.45 -14.65 -15.78
C ARG A 57 -26.67 -15.56 -15.82
N GLN A 58 -27.75 -15.12 -16.45
CA GLN A 58 -28.98 -15.92 -16.59
C GLN A 58 -28.72 -17.16 -17.44
N LEU A 59 -28.02 -17.01 -18.56
CA LEU A 59 -27.66 -18.12 -19.46
C LEU A 59 -26.72 -19.11 -18.81
N ALA A 60 -25.69 -18.65 -18.09
CA ALA A 60 -24.79 -19.52 -17.34
C ALA A 60 -25.54 -20.33 -16.27
N LYS A 61 -26.47 -19.70 -15.57
CA LYS A 61 -27.34 -20.35 -14.58
C LYS A 61 -28.29 -21.38 -15.20
N SER A 62 -28.89 -21.08 -16.36
CA SER A 62 -29.79 -22.02 -17.05
C SER A 62 -29.07 -23.29 -17.53
N LEU A 63 -27.77 -23.21 -17.81
CA LEU A 63 -26.93 -24.34 -18.16
C LEU A 63 -26.36 -25.10 -16.96
N GLY A 64 -26.72 -24.70 -15.74
CA GLY A 64 -26.28 -25.36 -14.50
C GLY A 64 -24.78 -25.27 -14.24
N LEU A 65 -24.09 -24.25 -14.76
CA LEU A 65 -22.63 -24.12 -14.60
C LEU A 65 -22.29 -23.52 -13.23
N GLU A 66 -21.40 -24.20 -12.51
CA GLU A 66 -20.89 -23.71 -11.21
C GLU A 66 -19.83 -22.62 -11.40
N MET A 67 -20.26 -21.50 -11.92
CA MET A 67 -19.44 -20.32 -12.16
C MET A 67 -20.27 -19.05 -12.03
N LYS A 68 -19.59 -17.95 -11.73
CA LYS A 68 -20.18 -16.63 -11.65
C LYS A 68 -19.51 -15.70 -12.67
N ILE A 69 -20.29 -15.08 -13.55
CA ILE A 69 -19.81 -14.00 -14.39
C ILE A 69 -19.68 -12.76 -13.50
N GLY A 70 -18.45 -12.27 -13.34
CA GLY A 70 -18.11 -11.09 -12.54
C GLY A 70 -18.30 -9.81 -13.33
N ASP A 71 -17.82 -9.80 -14.59
CA ASP A 71 -17.76 -8.62 -15.44
C ASP A 71 -17.73 -9.00 -16.92
N VAL A 72 -18.09 -8.06 -17.79
CA VAL A 72 -18.02 -8.18 -19.26
C VAL A 72 -17.39 -6.92 -19.81
N GLU A 73 -16.44 -7.06 -20.70
CA GLU A 73 -15.72 -5.96 -21.33
C GLU A 73 -15.77 -6.10 -22.86
N TYR A 74 -16.38 -5.14 -23.52
CA TYR A 74 -16.39 -5.09 -24.98
C TYR A 74 -15.10 -4.45 -25.49
N GLN A 75 -14.58 -5.00 -26.57
CA GLN A 75 -13.54 -4.31 -27.33
C GLN A 75 -14.14 -3.05 -27.94
N GLY A 76 -13.35 -1.96 -28.06
CA GLY A 76 -13.84 -0.65 -28.49
C GLY A 76 -14.48 -0.61 -29.91
N ASP A 77 -14.27 -1.65 -30.72
CA ASP A 77 -14.92 -1.83 -32.02
C ASP A 77 -16.25 -2.63 -31.94
N GLY A 78 -16.59 -3.14 -30.76
CA GLY A 78 -17.82 -3.93 -30.53
C GLY A 78 -17.82 -5.34 -31.13
N THR A 79 -16.73 -5.79 -31.76
CA THR A 79 -16.69 -7.09 -32.45
C THR A 79 -16.39 -8.28 -31.52
N LYS A 80 -15.80 -8.01 -30.36
CA LYS A 80 -15.36 -9.00 -29.39
C LYS A 80 -15.74 -8.56 -27.98
N ALA A 81 -16.14 -9.51 -27.13
CA ALA A 81 -16.27 -9.28 -25.69
C ALA A 81 -15.51 -10.32 -24.87
N ILE A 82 -14.94 -9.88 -23.75
CA ILE A 82 -14.26 -10.71 -22.76
C ILE A 82 -15.21 -10.87 -21.58
N PHE A 83 -15.55 -12.12 -21.26
CA PHE A 83 -16.38 -12.47 -20.12
C PHE A 83 -15.47 -12.91 -18.98
N TYR A 84 -15.39 -12.12 -17.93
CA TYR A 84 -14.62 -12.43 -16.74
C TYR A 84 -15.46 -13.28 -15.80
N TYR A 85 -14.94 -14.44 -15.42
CA TYR A 85 -15.68 -15.36 -14.57
C TYR A 85 -14.83 -15.86 -13.38
N ILE A 86 -15.54 -16.23 -12.31
CA ILE A 86 -14.98 -16.89 -11.14
C ILE A 86 -15.55 -18.30 -11.06
N ALA A 87 -14.69 -19.26 -10.81
CA ALA A 87 -15.06 -20.63 -10.52
C ALA A 87 -14.01 -21.23 -9.56
N GLU A 88 -14.45 -22.15 -8.69
CA GLU A 88 -13.55 -22.87 -7.78
C GLU A 88 -12.79 -23.96 -8.49
N GLY A 89 -13.41 -24.56 -9.52
CA GLY A 89 -12.85 -25.64 -10.30
C GLY A 89 -12.79 -25.35 -11.79
N ARG A 90 -12.46 -26.38 -12.55
CA ARG A 90 -12.46 -26.33 -14.02
C ARG A 90 -13.90 -26.45 -14.54
N VAL A 91 -14.35 -25.45 -15.29
CA VAL A 91 -15.70 -25.42 -15.89
C VAL A 91 -15.61 -25.73 -17.36
N ASP A 92 -16.50 -26.60 -17.88
CA ASP A 92 -16.69 -26.80 -19.32
C ASP A 92 -17.72 -25.83 -19.85
N PHE A 93 -17.26 -24.79 -20.51
CA PHE A 93 -18.11 -23.74 -21.08
C PHE A 93 -18.28 -23.83 -22.60
N ARG A 94 -18.00 -24.98 -23.24
CA ARG A 94 -18.16 -25.14 -24.69
C ARG A 94 -19.59 -24.87 -25.16
N GLN A 95 -20.58 -25.36 -24.44
CA GLN A 95 -21.98 -25.09 -24.71
C GLN A 95 -22.35 -23.62 -24.46
N LEU A 96 -21.83 -23.04 -23.36
CA LEU A 96 -22.05 -21.64 -23.00
C LEU A 96 -21.53 -20.69 -24.09
N ILE A 97 -20.34 -20.96 -24.64
CA ILE A 97 -19.75 -20.13 -25.71
C ILE A 97 -20.64 -20.15 -26.95
N LYS A 98 -21.21 -21.31 -27.33
CA LYS A 98 -22.14 -21.38 -28.45
C LYS A 98 -23.39 -20.52 -28.22
N VAL A 99 -24.03 -20.67 -27.06
CA VAL A 99 -25.23 -19.90 -26.69
C VAL A 99 -24.92 -18.39 -26.64
N TYR A 100 -23.73 -18.01 -26.09
CA TYR A 100 -23.32 -16.62 -26.08
C TYR A 100 -23.07 -16.06 -27.47
N ALA A 101 -22.41 -16.82 -28.36
CA ALA A 101 -22.15 -16.40 -29.73
C ALA A 101 -23.46 -16.20 -30.53
N GLU A 102 -24.44 -17.08 -30.34
CA GLU A 102 -25.78 -16.96 -30.95
C GLU A 102 -26.57 -15.77 -30.40
N THR A 103 -26.50 -15.55 -29.07
CA THR A 103 -27.28 -14.51 -28.40
C THR A 103 -26.71 -13.11 -28.65
N PHE A 104 -25.41 -12.95 -28.52
CA PHE A 104 -24.75 -11.64 -28.58
C PHE A 104 -24.16 -11.32 -29.95
N ARG A 105 -24.02 -12.31 -30.84
CA ARG A 105 -23.46 -12.20 -32.21
C ARG A 105 -22.09 -11.52 -32.27
N ILE A 106 -21.23 -11.80 -31.25
CA ILE A 106 -19.87 -11.27 -31.12
C ILE A 106 -18.91 -12.42 -30.88
N ARG A 107 -17.63 -12.14 -31.04
CA ARG A 107 -16.58 -13.10 -30.67
C ARG A 107 -16.44 -13.16 -29.15
N ILE A 108 -16.58 -14.37 -28.58
CA ILE A 108 -16.56 -14.60 -27.13
C ILE A 108 -15.16 -15.01 -26.70
N GLU A 109 -14.64 -14.34 -25.67
CA GLU A 109 -13.47 -14.77 -24.94
C GLU A 109 -13.82 -14.96 -23.47
N MET A 110 -13.49 -16.13 -22.91
CA MET A 110 -13.70 -16.43 -21.49
C MET A 110 -12.39 -16.26 -20.71
N LYS A 111 -12.39 -15.47 -19.65
CA LYS A 111 -11.21 -15.23 -18.82
C LYS A 111 -11.52 -15.45 -17.34
N GLN A 112 -10.85 -16.45 -16.75
CA GLN A 112 -10.97 -16.67 -15.31
C GLN A 112 -10.23 -15.60 -14.53
N ILE A 113 -10.89 -15.06 -13.50
CA ILE A 113 -10.32 -14.11 -12.56
C ILE A 113 -10.49 -14.57 -11.11
N GLY A 114 -9.61 -14.10 -10.24
CA GLY A 114 -9.74 -14.36 -8.81
C GLY A 114 -10.66 -13.36 -8.13
N ALA A 115 -11.19 -13.71 -6.95
CA ALA A 115 -12.12 -12.88 -6.18
C ALA A 115 -11.58 -11.46 -5.88
N ARG A 116 -10.25 -11.29 -5.71
CA ARG A 116 -9.66 -9.96 -5.54
C ARG A 116 -9.69 -9.14 -6.82
N GLN A 117 -9.48 -9.77 -7.97
CA GLN A 117 -9.56 -9.10 -9.27
C GLN A 117 -11.01 -8.69 -9.57
N GLU A 118 -11.99 -9.54 -9.23
CA GLU A 118 -13.40 -9.17 -9.32
C GLU A 118 -13.70 -7.95 -8.45
N ALA A 119 -13.32 -8.00 -7.16
CA ALA A 119 -13.51 -6.86 -6.26
C ALA A 119 -12.84 -5.57 -6.78
N GLY A 120 -11.65 -5.69 -7.39
CA GLY A 120 -10.95 -4.56 -7.99
C GLY A 120 -11.65 -3.97 -9.21
N ARG A 121 -12.34 -4.79 -10.02
CA ARG A 121 -13.14 -4.34 -11.17
C ARG A 121 -14.45 -3.69 -10.73
N ILE A 122 -15.15 -4.29 -9.77
CA ILE A 122 -16.38 -3.72 -9.21
C ILE A 122 -16.11 -2.41 -8.49
N GLY A 123 -14.93 -2.27 -7.85
CA GLY A 123 -14.57 -1.11 -7.05
C GLY A 123 -15.31 -1.06 -5.72
N GLY A 124 -15.44 0.14 -5.18
CA GLY A 124 -16.13 0.40 -3.91
C GLY A 124 -15.19 0.85 -2.80
N THR A 125 -15.73 0.93 -1.59
CA THR A 125 -15.05 1.45 -0.41
C THR A 125 -14.66 0.31 0.53
N GLY A 126 -13.43 0.32 1.00
CA GLY A 126 -12.94 -0.62 2.01
C GLY A 126 -13.42 -0.27 3.42
N PRO A 127 -13.22 -1.18 4.40
CA PRO A 127 -13.57 -0.89 5.80
C PRO A 127 -12.74 0.24 6.43
N CYS A 128 -11.70 0.71 5.75
CA CYS A 128 -10.91 1.89 6.13
C CYS A 128 -11.51 3.22 5.64
N GLY A 129 -12.67 3.20 4.96
CA GLY A 129 -13.32 4.40 4.41
C GLY A 129 -12.70 4.94 3.12
N ARG A 130 -11.68 4.28 2.56
CA ARG A 130 -11.02 4.65 1.30
C ARG A 130 -11.43 3.68 0.19
N GLU A 131 -11.28 4.10 -1.07
CA GLU A 131 -11.42 3.22 -2.22
C GLU A 131 -10.53 1.98 -2.10
N LEU A 132 -10.96 0.88 -2.71
CA LEU A 132 -10.22 -0.38 -2.65
C LEU A 132 -8.81 -0.22 -3.25
N CYS A 133 -7.79 -0.65 -2.53
CA CYS A 133 -6.40 -0.62 -3.01
C CYS A 133 -6.22 -1.39 -4.34
N CYS A 134 -6.98 -2.48 -4.52
CA CYS A 134 -6.93 -3.30 -5.73
C CYS A 134 -7.63 -2.66 -6.94
N SER A 135 -8.50 -1.66 -6.76
CA SER A 135 -9.12 -0.91 -7.85
C SER A 135 -8.36 0.35 -8.23
N THR A 136 -7.45 0.84 -7.37
CA THR A 136 -6.76 2.11 -7.57
C THR A 136 -5.28 1.94 -7.90
N TRP A 137 -4.44 1.69 -6.89
CA TRP A 137 -2.99 1.82 -7.03
C TRP A 137 -2.21 0.51 -6.87
N MET A 138 -2.80 -0.50 -6.23
CA MET A 138 -2.11 -1.76 -5.95
C MET A 138 -2.33 -2.75 -7.09
N THR A 139 -1.26 -3.09 -7.80
CA THR A 139 -1.30 -4.02 -8.94
C THR A 139 -0.64 -5.36 -8.64
N GLN A 140 0.28 -5.41 -7.65
CA GLN A 140 0.97 -6.63 -7.26
C GLN A 140 0.46 -7.12 -5.91
N PHE A 141 0.10 -8.39 -5.85
CA PHE A 141 -0.46 -9.02 -4.67
C PHE A 141 0.34 -10.25 -4.29
N THR A 142 0.93 -10.21 -3.12
CA THR A 142 1.54 -11.38 -2.47
C THR A 142 0.54 -12.03 -1.52
N SER A 143 0.78 -13.28 -1.14
CA SER A 143 -0.03 -13.95 -0.12
C SER A 143 0.13 -13.23 1.21
N VAL A 144 -1.00 -12.96 1.87
CA VAL A 144 -1.03 -12.30 3.18
C VAL A 144 -1.12 -13.38 4.25
N GLY A 145 -0.14 -13.42 5.13
CA GLY A 145 -0.14 -14.30 6.30
C GLY A 145 -0.74 -13.61 7.54
N THR A 146 -1.21 -14.40 8.50
CA THR A 146 -1.71 -13.89 9.79
C THR A 146 -0.60 -13.22 10.63
N ASN A 147 0.67 -13.50 10.33
CA ASN A 147 1.80 -12.87 10.99
C ASN A 147 1.81 -11.35 10.79
N ALA A 148 1.41 -10.88 9.60
CA ALA A 148 1.27 -9.45 9.32
C ALA A 148 0.27 -8.77 10.29
N ALA A 149 -0.83 -9.44 10.61
CA ALA A 149 -1.79 -8.92 11.58
C ALA A 149 -1.25 -8.93 13.02
N ARG A 150 -0.45 -9.94 13.39
CA ARG A 150 0.18 -10.02 14.73
C ARG A 150 1.20 -8.89 14.93
N ILE A 151 2.04 -8.62 13.93
CA ILE A 151 3.03 -7.53 13.99
C ILE A 151 2.34 -6.17 14.18
N GLN A 152 1.15 -6.01 13.59
CA GLN A 152 0.33 -4.80 13.69
C GLN A 152 -0.57 -4.77 14.94
N ASN A 153 -0.43 -5.73 15.86
CA ASN A 153 -1.26 -5.88 17.07
C ASN A 153 -2.79 -5.93 16.78
N LEU A 154 -3.17 -6.45 15.61
CA LEU A 154 -4.56 -6.59 15.24
C LEU A 154 -5.16 -7.90 15.78
N SER A 155 -6.40 -7.81 16.21
CA SER A 155 -7.18 -8.99 16.57
C SER A 155 -7.26 -9.96 15.39
N LEU A 156 -7.03 -11.26 15.64
CA LEU A 156 -7.11 -12.32 14.62
C LEU A 156 -8.55 -12.69 14.24
N ASN A 157 -9.51 -11.80 14.45
CA ASN A 157 -10.89 -12.01 14.01
C ASN A 157 -10.98 -11.95 12.47
N PRO A 158 -11.38 -13.03 11.79
CA PRO A 158 -11.48 -13.07 10.32
C PRO A 158 -12.34 -11.95 9.74
N GLN A 159 -13.43 -11.56 10.38
CA GLN A 159 -14.31 -10.48 9.91
C GLN A 159 -13.60 -9.12 9.87
N LYS A 160 -12.71 -8.86 10.84
CA LYS A 160 -11.92 -7.62 10.90
C LYS A 160 -10.74 -7.65 9.92
N LEU A 161 -10.21 -8.83 9.62
CA LEU A 161 -9.03 -9.01 8.75
C LEU A 161 -9.38 -9.22 7.27
N ALA A 162 -10.61 -9.62 6.94
CA ALA A 162 -11.05 -9.84 5.57
C ALA A 162 -11.29 -8.52 4.82
N GLY A 163 -10.89 -8.49 3.55
CA GLY A 163 -11.26 -7.46 2.60
C GLY A 163 -12.59 -7.77 1.91
N GLN A 164 -13.06 -6.89 1.03
CA GLN A 164 -14.27 -7.10 0.22
C GLN A 164 -14.22 -8.38 -0.64
N CYS A 165 -13.02 -8.83 -1.00
CA CYS A 165 -12.79 -10.06 -1.75
C CYS A 165 -12.79 -11.33 -0.88
N ALA A 166 -13.22 -11.25 0.39
CA ALA A 166 -13.19 -12.33 1.39
C ALA A 166 -11.79 -12.92 1.69
N LYS A 167 -10.73 -12.40 1.08
CA LYS A 167 -9.34 -12.75 1.44
C LYS A 167 -8.77 -11.78 2.44
N LEU A 168 -7.68 -12.14 3.13
CA LEU A 168 -7.00 -11.23 4.04
C LEU A 168 -6.63 -9.92 3.32
N LYS A 169 -6.81 -8.80 4.03
CA LYS A 169 -6.54 -7.45 3.51
C LYS A 169 -5.11 -7.33 3.01
N CYS A 170 -4.94 -6.95 1.75
CA CYS A 170 -3.63 -6.76 1.14
C CYS A 170 -2.82 -5.60 1.75
N CYS A 171 -3.49 -4.59 2.31
CA CYS A 171 -2.84 -3.49 3.02
C CYS A 171 -2.03 -3.97 4.23
N LEU A 172 -2.47 -5.02 4.93
CA LEU A 172 -1.72 -5.60 6.05
C LEU A 172 -0.29 -5.98 5.63
N ASN A 173 -0.16 -6.67 4.50
CA ASN A 173 1.15 -7.08 4.02
C ASN A 173 1.97 -5.91 3.47
N TYR A 174 1.30 -4.93 2.87
CA TYR A 174 1.95 -3.72 2.35
C TYR A 174 2.55 -2.87 3.47
N GLU A 175 1.86 -2.75 4.61
CA GLU A 175 2.28 -1.95 5.75
C GLU A 175 3.27 -2.69 6.67
N THR A 176 3.38 -4.03 6.56
CA THR A 176 4.23 -4.86 7.44
C THR A 176 5.65 -4.32 7.60
N PRO A 177 6.41 -3.92 6.54
CA PRO A 177 7.79 -3.45 6.70
C PRO A 177 7.91 -2.21 7.61
N ILE A 178 6.92 -1.30 7.53
CA ILE A 178 6.89 -0.08 8.36
C ILE A 178 6.68 -0.46 9.83
N TYR A 179 5.75 -1.40 10.09
CA TYR A 179 5.51 -1.89 11.44
C TYR A 179 6.71 -2.66 12.00
N GLU A 180 7.38 -3.48 11.19
CA GLU A 180 8.60 -4.18 11.62
C GLU A 180 9.71 -3.22 12.03
N GLU A 181 9.90 -2.15 11.26
CA GLU A 181 10.86 -1.10 11.61
C GLU A 181 10.47 -0.38 12.90
N ALA A 182 9.19 -0.07 13.07
CA ALA A 182 8.68 0.58 14.27
C ALA A 182 8.81 -0.33 15.52
N VAL A 183 8.47 -1.62 15.39
CA VAL A 183 8.58 -2.61 16.48
C VAL A 183 10.03 -2.76 16.96
N LYS A 184 11.04 -2.68 16.09
CA LYS A 184 12.46 -2.71 16.49
C LYS A 184 12.83 -1.56 17.45
N LYS A 185 12.10 -0.46 17.39
CA LYS A 185 12.30 0.70 18.27
C LYS A 185 11.54 0.58 19.60
N MET A 186 10.66 -0.41 19.74
CA MET A 186 9.89 -0.64 20.96
C MET A 186 10.66 -1.42 22.02
N PRO A 187 10.31 -1.31 23.30
CA PRO A 187 10.87 -2.14 24.36
C PRO A 187 10.46 -3.60 24.20
N SER A 188 11.31 -4.53 24.60
CA SER A 188 11.03 -5.96 24.57
C SER A 188 9.94 -6.34 25.59
N ARG A 189 9.05 -7.27 25.22
CA ARG A 189 8.01 -7.78 26.11
C ARG A 189 8.53 -8.51 27.36
N ASN A 190 9.74 -9.04 27.30
CA ASN A 190 10.33 -9.81 28.37
C ASN A 190 10.96 -8.95 29.48
N ILE A 191 11.04 -7.62 29.25
CA ILE A 191 11.66 -6.70 30.20
C ILE A 191 10.54 -5.97 30.94
N HIS A 192 10.48 -6.13 32.25
CA HIS A 192 9.62 -5.38 33.15
C HIS A 192 10.35 -4.11 33.64
N LEU A 193 9.60 -3.10 33.99
CA LEU A 193 10.12 -1.85 34.54
C LEU A 193 9.91 -1.86 36.06
N GLU A 194 10.96 -1.51 36.78
CA GLU A 194 10.91 -1.39 38.23
C GLU A 194 10.91 0.10 38.64
N THR A 195 9.89 0.50 39.38
CA THR A 195 9.84 1.78 40.07
C THR A 195 10.03 1.54 41.58
N LYS A 196 10.09 2.61 42.36
CA LYS A 196 10.18 2.46 43.84
C LYS A 196 8.94 1.80 44.43
N ASP A 197 7.78 2.01 43.81
CA ASP A 197 6.48 1.62 44.37
C ASP A 197 5.94 0.31 43.78
N ALA A 198 6.31 -0.04 42.52
CA ALA A 198 5.73 -1.21 41.83
C ALA A 198 6.64 -1.75 40.71
N THR A 199 6.36 -2.99 40.32
CA THR A 199 6.90 -3.59 39.09
C THR A 199 5.85 -3.49 37.99
N TRP A 200 6.27 -3.12 36.78
CA TRP A 200 5.42 -2.85 35.64
C TRP A 200 5.70 -3.79 34.49
N TYR A 201 4.68 -4.43 34.00
CA TYR A 201 4.71 -5.40 32.90
C TYR A 201 4.18 -4.78 31.63
N LEU A 202 4.83 -5.03 30.49
CA LEU A 202 4.38 -4.53 29.22
C LEU A 202 3.07 -5.21 28.81
N PHE A 203 1.98 -4.45 28.80
CA PHE A 203 0.64 -4.91 28.44
C PHE A 203 0.37 -4.78 26.95
N SER A 204 0.61 -3.60 26.36
CA SER A 204 0.33 -3.31 24.96
C SER A 204 1.37 -2.32 24.39
N THR A 205 1.55 -2.34 23.09
CA THR A 205 2.39 -1.38 22.38
C THR A 205 1.66 -0.81 21.17
N ASP A 206 1.83 0.48 20.91
CA ASP A 206 1.47 1.12 19.66
C ASP A 206 2.76 1.53 18.93
N PRO A 207 3.28 0.68 18.01
CA PRO A 207 4.57 0.92 17.38
C PRO A 207 4.63 2.21 16.57
N LEU A 208 3.51 2.59 15.90
CA LEU A 208 3.49 3.79 15.04
C LEU A 208 3.43 5.09 15.83
N LYS A 209 2.75 5.09 16.99
CA LYS A 209 2.80 6.23 17.91
C LYS A 209 4.08 6.23 18.74
N GLY A 210 4.77 5.10 18.83
CA GLY A 210 5.94 4.95 19.68
C GLY A 210 5.58 4.92 21.17
N GLU A 211 4.40 4.40 21.52
CA GLU A 211 3.86 4.33 22.88
C GLU A 211 3.83 2.90 23.39
N ALA A 212 4.11 2.73 24.67
CA ALA A 212 4.03 1.45 25.37
C ALA A 212 3.16 1.60 26.62
N THR A 213 2.16 0.74 26.75
CA THR A 213 1.27 0.71 27.90
C THR A 213 1.72 -0.40 28.83
N TYR A 214 1.92 -0.06 30.08
CA TYR A 214 2.35 -0.96 31.14
C TYR A 214 1.22 -1.19 32.15
N SER A 215 1.23 -2.37 32.77
CA SER A 215 0.31 -2.77 33.85
C SER A 215 1.09 -3.16 35.10
N THR A 216 0.54 -2.94 36.27
CA THR A 216 1.13 -3.43 37.53
C THR A 216 0.88 -4.93 37.74
N ASP A 217 -0.03 -5.55 36.99
CA ASP A 217 -0.27 -7.00 37.01
C ASP A 217 0.15 -7.60 35.66
N ALA A 218 0.82 -8.77 35.72
CA ALA A 218 1.31 -9.48 34.53
C ALA A 218 0.16 -10.13 33.71
N HIS A 219 -0.98 -10.44 34.33
CA HIS A 219 -2.06 -11.22 33.73
C HIS A 219 -3.34 -10.40 33.51
N HIS A 220 -3.56 -9.37 34.30
CA HIS A 220 -4.75 -8.54 34.23
C HIS A 220 -4.41 -7.06 34.01
N PRO A 221 -5.24 -6.30 33.29
CA PRO A 221 -5.04 -4.86 33.13
C PRO A 221 -5.33 -4.14 34.44
N ALA A 222 -4.29 -3.81 35.22
CA ALA A 222 -4.39 -3.08 36.46
C ALA A 222 -3.47 -1.85 36.40
N ASN A 223 -4.00 -0.69 36.82
CA ASN A 223 -3.24 0.59 36.85
C ASN A 223 -2.46 0.86 35.54
N LEU A 224 -3.20 0.83 34.41
CA LEU A 224 -2.58 1.02 33.11
C LEU A 224 -1.96 2.42 32.98
N GLU A 225 -0.68 2.47 32.63
CA GLU A 225 0.04 3.72 32.32
C GLU A 225 0.72 3.63 30.94
N THR A 226 0.49 4.64 30.11
CA THR A 226 1.05 4.69 28.76
C THR A 226 2.20 5.71 28.74
N ILE A 227 3.38 5.25 28.31
CA ILE A 227 4.58 6.07 28.24
C ILE A 227 5.22 5.96 26.85
N PRO A 228 5.98 6.99 26.40
CA PRO A 228 6.75 6.90 25.17
C PRO A 228 7.81 5.80 25.25
N ALA A 229 8.05 5.11 24.15
CA ALA A 229 9.06 4.05 24.07
C ALA A 229 10.47 4.51 24.43
N ALA A 230 10.81 5.78 24.15
CA ALA A 230 12.07 6.39 24.57
C ALA A 230 12.18 6.39 26.10
N ARG A 231 11.11 6.82 26.80
CA ARG A 231 11.09 6.84 28.27
C ARG A 231 11.18 5.45 28.85
N ALA A 232 10.49 4.47 28.26
CA ALA A 232 10.61 3.07 28.69
C ALA A 232 12.06 2.56 28.61
N LYS A 233 12.79 2.90 27.54
CA LYS A 233 14.21 2.54 27.40
C LYS A 233 15.09 3.22 28.45
N GLU A 234 14.87 4.50 28.73
CA GLU A 234 15.58 5.20 29.81
C GLU A 234 15.40 4.51 31.17
N ILE A 235 14.16 4.09 31.48
CA ILE A 235 13.87 3.38 32.72
C ILE A 235 14.57 2.01 32.72
N ILE A 236 14.56 1.29 31.61
CA ILE A 236 15.30 0.02 31.48
C ILE A 236 16.79 0.24 31.77
N ASP A 237 17.39 1.29 31.23
CA ASP A 237 18.81 1.60 31.45
C ASP A 237 19.08 2.08 32.88
N MET A 238 18.16 2.79 33.53
CA MET A 238 18.21 3.12 34.95
C MET A 238 18.15 1.86 35.83
N ASN A 239 17.20 0.96 35.54
CA ASN A 239 17.03 -0.29 36.28
C ASN A 239 18.30 -1.19 36.14
N ARG A 240 18.93 -1.22 34.96
CA ARG A 240 20.21 -1.93 34.77
C ARG A 240 21.35 -1.37 35.63
N ARG A 241 21.32 -0.09 35.95
CA ARG A 241 22.25 0.58 36.84
C ARG A 241 21.88 0.47 38.32
N GLY A 242 20.74 -0.18 38.62
CA GLY A 242 20.22 -0.31 39.97
C GLY A 242 19.40 0.90 40.44
N GLU A 243 19.14 1.87 39.57
CA GLU A 243 18.35 3.05 39.88
C GLU A 243 16.86 2.79 39.62
N LYS A 244 15.99 3.12 40.59
CA LYS A 244 14.54 2.96 40.45
C LYS A 244 13.89 4.35 40.47
N PRO A 245 13.24 4.77 39.36
CA PRO A 245 12.51 6.02 39.35
C PRO A 245 11.25 5.97 40.27
N LEU A 246 10.74 7.13 40.66
CA LEU A 246 9.52 7.19 41.49
C LEU A 246 8.26 6.82 40.69
N THR A 247 8.17 7.27 39.45
CA THR A 247 7.00 7.07 38.58
C THR A 247 7.46 6.73 37.16
N LEU A 248 6.61 6.05 36.40
CA LEU A 248 6.86 5.76 34.98
C LEU A 248 6.87 7.05 34.15
N GLY A 249 5.85 7.90 34.31
CA GLY A 249 5.81 9.23 33.74
C GLY A 249 6.82 10.13 34.45
N GLY A 250 8.04 10.28 33.93
CA GLY A 250 8.91 11.35 34.39
C GLY A 250 8.20 12.68 34.27
N LYS A 251 8.61 13.68 35.06
CA LYS A 251 8.25 15.08 34.82
C LYS A 251 8.78 15.49 33.43
N GLN A 252 8.14 15.02 32.39
CA GLN A 252 8.22 15.70 31.10
C GLN A 252 7.36 16.95 31.28
N GLY A 253 8.02 18.10 31.22
CA GLY A 253 7.31 19.30 30.91
C GLY A 253 6.36 18.96 29.77
N ALA A 254 5.09 19.22 29.96
CA ALA A 254 4.06 19.02 28.95
C ALA A 254 4.69 19.45 27.63
N MET A 255 4.84 18.51 26.67
CA MET A 255 5.06 18.94 25.30
C MET A 255 3.97 19.95 25.05
N PRO A 256 4.29 21.16 24.57
CA PRO A 256 3.25 22.11 24.25
C PRO A 256 2.27 21.34 23.35
N VAL A 257 1.06 21.16 23.85
CA VAL A 257 -0.06 20.76 23.01
C VAL A 257 -0.06 21.84 21.95
N VAL A 258 0.44 21.51 20.76
CA VAL A 258 0.24 22.36 19.59
C VAL A 258 -1.25 22.30 19.41
N GLU A 259 -1.95 23.27 20.02
CA GLU A 259 -3.33 23.55 19.69
C GLU A 259 -3.33 23.79 18.19
N VAL A 260 -3.76 22.77 17.46
CA VAL A 260 -3.97 22.91 16.03
C VAL A 260 -5.13 23.88 15.92
N ASP A 261 -4.80 25.15 15.66
CA ASP A 261 -5.80 26.18 15.43
C ASP A 261 -6.58 25.82 14.16
N TYR A 262 -7.73 25.20 14.36
CA TYR A 262 -8.65 24.86 13.28
C TYR A 262 -9.39 26.08 12.69
N GLN A 263 -9.14 27.29 13.20
CA GLN A 263 -9.83 28.49 12.71
C GLN A 263 -9.48 28.85 11.25
N ASN A 264 -8.38 28.31 10.72
CA ASN A 264 -7.95 28.56 9.33
C ASN A 264 -8.37 27.49 8.30
N VAL A 265 -9.19 26.51 8.69
CA VAL A 265 -9.56 25.41 7.77
C VAL A 265 -10.84 25.70 6.98
N VAL A 266 -11.63 26.70 7.38
CA VAL A 266 -12.88 27.06 6.69
C VAL A 266 -12.83 28.55 6.32
N GLY A 267 -12.48 28.83 5.06
CA GLY A 267 -12.83 30.13 4.45
C GLY A 267 -11.72 31.10 4.08
N GLN A 268 -10.47 30.66 3.95
CA GLN A 268 -9.45 31.47 3.28
C GLN A 268 -8.79 30.69 2.15
N ASP A 269 -9.40 30.76 0.98
CA ASP A 269 -8.74 30.43 -0.30
C ASP A 269 -7.74 31.56 -0.63
N ASP A 270 -6.62 31.58 0.06
CA ASP A 270 -5.50 32.45 -0.31
C ASP A 270 -4.64 31.75 -1.36
N LEU A 271 -4.78 32.20 -2.61
CA LEU A 271 -4.03 31.71 -3.76
C LEU A 271 -2.49 31.87 -3.61
N THR A 272 -2.04 32.64 -2.62
CA THR A 272 -0.60 32.91 -2.35
C THR A 272 0.03 31.91 -1.38
N ARG A 273 -0.73 30.93 -0.88
CA ARG A 273 -0.28 29.91 0.09
C ARG A 273 0.99 29.16 -0.33
N PHE A 274 1.24 29.07 -1.63
CA PHE A 274 2.40 28.38 -2.19
C PHE A 274 3.53 29.30 -2.64
N ASP A 275 3.37 30.62 -2.53
CA ASP A 275 4.42 31.57 -2.86
C ASP A 275 5.45 31.62 -1.74
N ARG A 276 6.59 30.96 -1.95
CA ARG A 276 7.74 31.08 -1.06
C ARG A 276 8.21 32.53 -1.05
N LYS A 277 7.98 33.26 0.04
CA LYS A 277 8.63 34.56 0.29
C LYS A 277 10.16 34.37 0.17
N LYS A 278 10.75 34.86 -0.92
CA LYS A 278 12.19 35.02 -1.04
C LYS A 278 12.62 36.02 0.06
N ASN A 279 13.23 35.50 1.11
CA ASN A 279 13.91 36.36 2.10
C ASN A 279 15.04 37.10 1.40
N LYS A 280 14.79 38.35 1.05
CA LYS A 280 15.84 39.35 0.78
C LYS A 280 16.33 39.84 2.13
N ASN A 281 17.35 39.21 2.69
CA ASN A 281 18.30 39.80 3.65
C ASN A 281 19.36 38.79 4.01
N SER A 282 20.43 38.79 3.26
CA SER A 282 21.78 38.53 3.80
C SER A 282 22.77 39.31 2.96
N GLN A 283 22.91 40.58 3.33
CA GLN A 283 24.09 41.34 3.01
C GLN A 283 25.25 40.90 3.89
N SER A 284 26.34 40.58 3.18
CA SER A 284 27.72 40.87 3.56
C SER A 284 28.23 40.43 4.94
N ASN A 285 29.15 39.45 4.93
CA ASN A 285 30.50 39.73 5.42
C ASN A 285 31.44 38.59 4.91
N ARG A 286 32.23 38.95 3.92
CA ARG A 286 33.50 38.25 3.64
C ARG A 286 34.61 39.06 4.35
N PRO A 287 35.53 38.42 5.04
CA PRO A 287 36.93 38.84 5.03
C PRO A 287 37.73 37.85 4.20
N GLY A 288 38.49 38.44 3.30
CA GLY A 288 39.45 37.70 2.48
C GLY A 288 40.75 37.40 3.25
N ARG A 289 41.55 36.61 2.61
CA ARG A 289 42.98 36.27 2.71
C ARG A 289 43.11 34.74 2.76
N GLY A 290 44.02 34.12 2.07
CA GLY A 290 45.19 34.50 1.33
C GLY A 290 45.77 33.23 0.74
N HIS A 291 46.55 33.42 -0.27
CA HIS A 291 47.41 32.42 -0.94
C HIS A 291 48.03 31.41 0.01
N ASP A 292 48.09 30.11 -0.41
CA ASP A 292 49.41 29.52 -0.67
C ASP A 292 49.28 28.25 -1.52
N ARG A 293 50.06 28.25 -2.57
CA ARG A 293 50.39 27.13 -3.46
C ARG A 293 51.30 26.18 -2.68
N LYS A 294 51.07 24.86 -2.79
CA LYS A 294 52.19 23.91 -2.93
C LYS A 294 51.74 22.65 -3.70
N HIS A 295 52.43 22.42 -4.78
CA HIS A 295 52.59 21.18 -5.53
C HIS A 295 53.06 20.06 -4.62
N HIS A 296 52.52 18.85 -4.77
CA HIS A 296 53.37 17.66 -4.80
C HIS A 296 52.74 16.56 -5.66
N HIS A 297 53.55 16.14 -6.59
CA HIS A 297 53.55 14.88 -7.33
C HIS A 297 53.53 13.67 -6.40
N ASN A 298 52.84 12.56 -6.72
CA ASN A 298 53.56 11.34 -7.15
C ASN A 298 52.58 10.15 -7.36
N LYS A 299 52.80 9.51 -8.53
CA LYS A 299 52.87 8.06 -8.83
C LYS A 299 51.85 7.14 -8.12
N GLY A 300 50.91 6.46 -8.80
CA GLY A 300 51.27 5.31 -9.64
C GLY A 300 51.29 4.01 -8.83
N ASN A 301 50.27 3.20 -9.01
CA ASN A 301 50.48 1.74 -9.02
C ASN A 301 49.22 1.03 -9.60
N GLU A 302 49.43 0.49 -10.78
CA GLU A 302 48.69 -0.62 -11.34
C GLU A 302 48.91 -1.88 -10.49
N LYS A 303 47.89 -2.67 -10.23
CA LYS A 303 48.05 -4.14 -10.13
C LYS A 303 46.79 -4.84 -10.62
N LYS A 304 46.98 -5.53 -11.70
CA LYS A 304 46.24 -6.70 -12.21
C LYS A 304 46.13 -7.78 -11.17
N TYR A 305 45.04 -8.54 -11.25
CA TYR A 305 44.97 -10.00 -11.10
C TYR A 305 43.52 -10.37 -11.40
N SER A 306 43.23 -11.03 -12.50
CA SER A 306 43.35 -12.43 -12.97
C SER A 306 42.43 -13.41 -12.26
N ASP A 307 41.50 -13.92 -13.07
CA ASP A 307 40.78 -15.18 -13.08
C ASP A 307 41.17 -16.26 -12.08
N THR A 308 40.17 -16.95 -11.53
CA THR A 308 40.05 -18.41 -11.63
C THR A 308 38.69 -18.93 -11.17
N ASN A 309 38.08 -19.69 -12.04
CA ASN A 309 37.18 -20.83 -11.91
C ASN A 309 37.08 -21.55 -10.55
N SER A 310 35.92 -21.82 -10.09
CA SER A 310 35.28 -23.15 -9.94
C SER A 310 33.81 -22.99 -9.64
#